data_ad78047b85f8644ccbdb700ccd16ce04
#
_entry.id   ad78047b85f8644ccbdb700ccd16ce04
#
_cell.length_a   1.000
_cell.length_b   1.000
_cell.length_c   1.000
_cell.angle_alpha   90.00
_cell.angle_beta   90.00
_cell.angle_gamma   90.00
#
_symmetry.space_group_name_H-M   'P 1'
#
loop_
_entity.id
_entity.type
_entity.pdbx_description
1 polymer ?
#
loop_
_entity_poly.entity_id
_entity_poly.type
_entity_poly.pdbx_seq_one_letter_code
_entity_poly.pdbx_strand_id
1 'polypeptide(L)'
;MLTVAQGLVRRPRLLMLDEPSAGLSPVLVDRVLNVIGQLRSQGTAVLLVEQLLEKALAAADRVYALVQGHIVLEAPTSEANLPQRLERAYFGHEAKVDVA
;
A
#
# COMPACT_ATOMS: atom_id res chain seq x y z
N MET A 1 -1.71 -3.34 -15.45
CA MET A 1 -3.10 -2.96 -15.80
C MET A 1 -4.02 -4.14 -16.03
N LEU A 2 -3.56 -5.19 -16.70
CA LEU A 2 -4.41 -6.36 -16.97
C LEU A 2 -4.96 -7.00 -15.68
N THR A 3 -4.14 -7.15 -14.66
CA THR A 3 -4.54 -7.75 -13.39
C THR A 3 -5.66 -6.93 -12.71
N VAL A 4 -5.54 -5.60 -12.75
CA VAL A 4 -6.55 -4.70 -12.16
C VAL A 4 -7.85 -4.78 -12.97
N ALA A 5 -7.75 -4.80 -14.30
CA ALA A 5 -8.92 -4.94 -15.17
C ALA A 5 -9.65 -6.26 -14.93
N GLN A 6 -8.93 -7.36 -14.75
CA GLN A 6 -9.51 -8.65 -14.41
C GLN A 6 -10.25 -8.61 -13.07
N GLY A 7 -9.68 -7.91 -12.08
CA GLY A 7 -10.34 -7.69 -10.81
C GLY A 7 -11.67 -6.96 -10.95
N LEU A 8 -11.71 -5.91 -11.78
CA LEU A 8 -12.94 -5.16 -12.06
C LEU A 8 -14.03 -6.03 -12.66
N VAL A 9 -13.67 -6.86 -13.63
CA VAL A 9 -14.63 -7.73 -14.33
C VAL A 9 -15.26 -8.73 -13.36
N ARG A 10 -14.47 -9.26 -12.43
CA ARG A 10 -14.93 -10.29 -11.48
C ARG A 10 -15.75 -9.72 -10.32
N ARG A 11 -15.69 -8.41 -10.07
CA ARG A 11 -16.37 -7.74 -8.96
C ARG A 11 -16.15 -8.45 -7.63
N PRO A 12 -14.88 -8.61 -7.17
CA PRO A 12 -14.59 -9.37 -5.96
C PRO A 12 -15.00 -8.60 -4.71
N ARG A 13 -15.16 -9.32 -3.59
CA ARG A 13 -15.30 -8.69 -2.26
C ARG A 13 -13.95 -8.23 -1.72
N LEU A 14 -12.90 -8.94 -2.06
CA LEU A 14 -11.51 -8.63 -1.69
C LEU A 14 -10.64 -8.71 -2.93
N LEU A 15 -9.88 -7.66 -3.16
CA LEU A 15 -8.88 -7.60 -4.22
C LEU A 15 -7.51 -7.46 -3.56
N MET A 16 -6.58 -8.34 -3.92
CA MET A 16 -5.20 -8.30 -3.44
C MET A 16 -4.28 -7.92 -4.59
N LEU A 17 -3.49 -6.87 -4.41
CA LEU A 17 -2.58 -6.35 -5.42
C LEU A 17 -1.17 -6.28 -4.83
N ASP A 18 -0.21 -6.91 -5.51
CA ASP A 18 1.18 -6.91 -5.10
C ASP A 18 1.97 -6.01 -6.05
N GLU A 19 2.41 -4.86 -5.53
CA GLU A 19 3.19 -3.86 -6.25
C GLU A 19 2.59 -3.51 -7.62
N PRO A 20 1.31 -3.11 -7.68
CA PRO A 20 0.66 -2.87 -8.97
C PRO A 20 1.26 -1.70 -9.76
N SER A 21 2.02 -0.81 -9.12
CA SER A 21 2.68 0.32 -9.77
C SER A 21 4.03 -0.02 -10.37
N ALA A 22 4.58 -1.22 -10.07
CA ALA A 22 5.92 -1.60 -10.53
C ALA A 22 6.01 -1.58 -12.06
N GLY A 23 7.01 -0.88 -12.58
CA GLY A 23 7.25 -0.77 -14.02
C GLY A 23 6.29 0.15 -14.76
N LEU A 24 5.38 0.83 -14.09
CA LEU A 24 4.43 1.75 -14.72
C LEU A 24 4.94 3.19 -14.72
N SER A 25 4.54 3.96 -15.73
CA SER A 25 4.76 5.41 -15.75
C SER A 25 3.94 6.09 -14.64
N PRO A 26 4.32 7.30 -14.20
CA PRO A 26 3.53 8.02 -13.18
C PRO A 26 2.06 8.21 -13.54
N VAL A 27 1.75 8.45 -14.80
CA VAL A 27 0.36 8.60 -15.27
C VAL A 27 -0.42 7.31 -15.09
N LEU A 28 0.19 6.17 -15.43
CA LEU A 28 -0.45 4.86 -15.27
C LEU A 28 -0.61 4.48 -13.79
N VAL A 29 0.35 4.85 -12.95
CA VAL A 29 0.23 4.66 -11.49
C VAL A 29 -1.01 5.38 -10.96
N ASP A 30 -1.20 6.64 -11.35
CA ASP A 30 -2.36 7.41 -10.90
C ASP A 30 -3.67 6.79 -11.39
N ARG A 31 -3.71 6.25 -12.60
CA ARG A 31 -4.89 5.54 -13.12
C ARG A 31 -5.20 4.29 -12.30
N VAL A 32 -4.19 3.51 -11.96
CA VAL A 32 -4.37 2.31 -11.12
C VAL A 32 -4.92 2.70 -9.75
N LEU A 33 -4.38 3.75 -9.14
CA LEU A 33 -4.86 4.22 -7.84
C LEU A 33 -6.30 4.74 -7.90
N ASN A 34 -6.68 5.41 -8.99
CA ASN A 34 -8.06 5.83 -9.19
C ASN A 34 -9.02 4.64 -9.28
N VAL A 35 -8.63 3.59 -9.99
CA VAL A 35 -9.43 2.35 -10.07
C VAL A 35 -9.60 1.72 -8.71
N ILE A 36 -8.52 1.66 -7.92
CA ILE A 36 -8.56 1.15 -6.55
C ILE A 36 -9.54 1.97 -5.70
N GLY A 37 -9.52 3.29 -5.81
CA GLY A 37 -10.43 4.17 -5.10
C GLY A 37 -11.88 3.92 -5.48
N GLN A 38 -12.18 3.69 -6.76
CA GLN A 38 -13.51 3.36 -7.22
C GLN A 38 -13.99 2.02 -6.65
N LEU A 39 -13.14 1.02 -6.63
CA LEU A 39 -13.47 -0.29 -6.05
C LEU A 39 -13.80 -0.16 -4.57
N ARG A 40 -13.02 0.62 -3.82
CA ARG A 40 -13.29 0.89 -2.41
C ARG A 40 -14.65 1.54 -2.21
N SER A 41 -14.98 2.53 -3.02
CA SER A 41 -16.26 3.22 -2.91
C SER A 41 -17.44 2.31 -3.21
N GLN A 42 -17.23 1.22 -3.95
CA GLN A 42 -18.24 0.22 -4.26
C GLN A 42 -18.31 -0.91 -3.22
N GLY A 43 -17.52 -0.82 -2.15
CA GLY A 43 -17.54 -1.80 -1.08
C GLY A 43 -16.53 -2.92 -1.20
N THR A 44 -15.64 -2.89 -2.19
CA THR A 44 -14.55 -3.87 -2.31
C THR A 44 -13.47 -3.55 -1.28
N ALA A 45 -13.07 -4.54 -0.49
CA ALA A 45 -11.87 -4.42 0.34
C ALA A 45 -10.63 -4.63 -0.54
N VAL A 46 -9.61 -3.81 -0.35
CA VAL A 46 -8.39 -3.89 -1.13
C VAL A 46 -7.19 -4.04 -0.20
N LEU A 47 -6.42 -5.10 -0.42
CA LEU A 47 -5.12 -5.28 0.22
C LEU A 47 -4.04 -4.92 -0.80
N LEU A 48 -3.31 -3.85 -0.52
CA LEU A 48 -2.32 -3.29 -1.42
C LEU A 48 -0.94 -3.45 -0.82
N VAL A 49 -0.04 -4.15 -1.52
CA VAL A 49 1.38 -4.20 -1.18
C VAL A 49 2.11 -3.25 -2.11
N GLU A 50 2.79 -2.26 -1.57
CA GLU A 50 3.40 -1.21 -2.38
C GLU A 50 4.67 -0.68 -1.72
N GLN A 51 5.68 -0.38 -2.53
CA GLN A 51 6.93 0.22 -2.08
C GLN A 51 6.91 1.75 -2.16
N LEU A 52 6.07 2.32 -3.03
CA LEU A 52 5.94 3.77 -3.18
C LEU A 52 5.07 4.30 -2.04
N LEU A 53 5.72 4.71 -0.95
CA LEU A 53 5.07 5.08 0.29
C LEU A 53 3.99 6.15 0.11
N GLU A 54 4.31 7.24 -0.57
CA GLU A 54 3.36 8.34 -0.76
C GLU A 54 2.10 7.88 -1.50
N LYS A 55 2.28 7.05 -2.54
CA LYS A 55 1.16 6.53 -3.33
C LYS A 55 0.31 5.56 -2.51
N ALA A 56 0.96 4.68 -1.75
CA ALA A 56 0.27 3.73 -0.88
C ALA A 56 -0.56 4.45 0.18
N LEU A 57 0.00 5.45 0.84
CA LEU A 57 -0.70 6.20 1.88
C LEU A 57 -1.88 7.00 1.31
N ALA A 58 -1.75 7.52 0.10
CA ALA A 58 -2.84 8.24 -0.55
C ALA A 58 -4.03 7.33 -0.91
N ALA A 59 -3.76 6.07 -1.19
CA ALA A 59 -4.78 5.11 -1.63
C ALA A 59 -5.44 4.34 -0.47
N ALA A 60 -4.80 4.24 0.69
CA ALA A 60 -5.19 3.34 1.76
C ALA A 60 -5.88 4.05 2.92
N ASP A 61 -6.65 3.30 3.69
CA ASP A 61 -7.25 3.77 4.95
C ASP A 61 -6.37 3.43 6.14
N ARG A 62 -5.68 2.29 6.08
CA ARG A 62 -4.76 1.82 7.13
C ARG A 62 -3.49 1.32 6.49
N VAL A 63 -2.41 1.36 7.26
CA VAL A 63 -1.10 0.90 6.82
C VAL A 63 -0.52 -0.08 7.84
N TYR A 64 0.14 -1.09 7.31
CA TYR A 64 0.94 -2.04 8.07
C TYR A 64 2.34 -2.02 7.49
N ALA A 65 3.34 -1.77 8.31
CA ALA A 65 4.74 -1.81 7.87
C ALA A 65 5.36 -3.12 8.29
N LEU A 66 5.93 -3.84 7.32
CA LEU A 66 6.59 -5.11 7.57
C LEU A 66 8.09 -4.98 7.36
N VAL A 67 8.85 -5.52 8.29
CA VAL A 67 10.30 -5.63 8.17
C VAL A 67 10.69 -7.05 8.59
N GLN A 68 11.37 -7.76 7.71
CA GLN A 68 11.85 -9.13 7.95
C GLN A 68 10.75 -10.07 8.50
N GLY A 69 9.57 -10.00 7.89
CA GLY A 69 8.45 -10.87 8.26
C GLY A 69 7.68 -10.45 9.49
N HIS A 70 8.00 -9.31 10.09
CA HIS A 70 7.32 -8.80 11.28
C HIS A 70 6.61 -7.48 11.00
N ILE A 71 5.42 -7.32 11.58
CA ILE A 71 4.73 -6.03 11.56
C ILE A 71 5.37 -5.14 12.62
N VAL A 72 5.98 -4.04 12.16
CA VAL A 72 6.66 -3.08 13.05
C VAL A 72 5.85 -1.82 13.30
N LEU A 73 4.79 -1.59 12.52
CA LEU A 73 3.89 -0.45 12.70
C LEU A 73 2.53 -0.78 12.10
N GLU A 74 1.47 -0.37 12.81
CA GLU A 74 0.10 -0.37 12.31
C GLU A 74 -0.54 0.96 12.68
N ALA A 75 -1.16 1.65 11.70
CA ALA A 75 -1.79 2.95 11.95
C ALA A 75 -2.81 3.29 10.88
N PRO A 76 -3.82 4.13 11.20
CA PRO A 76 -4.66 4.74 10.17
C PRO A 76 -3.84 5.74 9.37
N THR A 77 -4.15 5.88 8.08
CA THR A 77 -3.43 6.82 7.22
C THR A 77 -3.71 8.29 7.56
N SER A 78 -4.75 8.55 8.35
CA SER A 78 -5.06 9.89 8.85
C SER A 78 -4.16 10.34 10.00
N GLU A 79 -3.32 9.46 10.52
CA GLU A 79 -2.45 9.79 11.65
C GLU A 79 -1.42 10.85 11.27
N ALA A 80 -1.27 11.88 12.12
CA ALA A 80 -0.26 12.91 11.90
C ALA A 80 1.15 12.30 12.03
N ASN A 81 2.08 12.81 11.21
CA ASN A 81 3.47 12.37 11.21
C ASN A 81 3.67 10.89 10.83
N LEU A 82 2.70 10.29 10.16
CA LEU A 82 2.79 8.89 9.77
C LEU A 82 4.01 8.59 8.89
N PRO A 83 4.34 9.40 7.85
CA PRO A 83 5.53 9.12 7.05
C PRO A 83 6.81 9.08 7.89
N GLN A 84 6.97 9.99 8.84
CA GLN A 84 8.12 10.02 9.73
C GLN A 84 8.16 8.82 10.67
N ARG A 85 7.00 8.39 11.16
CA ARG A 85 6.90 7.19 12.00
C ARG A 85 7.26 5.93 11.24
N LEU A 86 6.80 5.81 10.00
CA LEU A 86 7.14 4.68 9.14
C LEU A 86 8.63 4.63 8.85
N GLU A 87 9.21 5.76 8.53
CA GLU A 87 10.66 5.85 8.29
C GLU A 87 11.45 5.42 9.53
N ARG A 88 11.08 5.92 10.70
CA ARG A 88 11.73 5.55 11.96
C ARG A 88 11.57 4.06 12.28
N ALA A 89 10.39 3.53 12.08
CA ALA A 89 10.12 2.11 12.34
C ALA A 89 10.96 1.23 11.43
N TYR A 90 11.07 1.59 10.17
CA TYR A 90 11.84 0.83 9.18
C TYR A 90 13.35 0.91 9.46
N PHE A 91 13.91 2.13 9.53
CA PHE A 91 15.34 2.31 9.75
C PHE A 91 15.78 1.97 11.16
N GLY A 92 14.96 2.25 12.15
CA GLY A 92 15.25 1.87 13.53
C GLY A 92 15.34 0.36 13.69
N HIS A 93 14.48 -0.40 13.03
CA HIS A 93 14.53 -1.86 13.06
C HIS A 93 15.77 -2.39 12.34
N GLU A 94 16.12 -1.83 11.18
CA GLU A 94 17.34 -2.21 10.45
C GLU A 94 18.58 -1.91 11.28
N ALA A 95 18.64 -0.75 11.94
CA ALA A 95 19.76 -0.39 12.79
C ALA A 95 19.95 -1.39 13.94
N LYS A 96 18.87 -1.88 14.54
CA LYS A 96 18.95 -2.91 15.58
C LYS A 96 19.50 -4.23 15.04
N VAL A 97 19.13 -4.61 13.84
CA VAL A 97 19.63 -5.82 13.20
C VAL A 97 21.11 -5.69 12.91
N ASP A 98 21.56 -4.52 12.43
CA ASP A 98 22.97 -4.28 12.11
C ASP A 98 23.85 -4.28 13.36
N VAL A 99 23.33 -3.86 14.49
CA VAL A 99 24.07 -3.82 15.76
C VAL A 99 24.17 -5.22 16.41
N ALA A 100 23.19 -6.06 16.13
CA ALA A 100 23.15 -7.41 16.69
C ALA A 100 24.16 -8.32 16.00
#